data_9da77ff22ca587fb4ab8174339f7323d
#
_entry.id   9da77ff22ca587fb4ab8174339f7323d
#
_cell.length_a   1.000
_cell.length_b   1.000
_cell.length_c   1.000
_cell.angle_alpha   90.00
_cell.angle_beta   90.00
_cell.angle_gamma   90.00
#
_symmetry.space_group_name_H-M   'P 1'
#
loop_
_entity.id
_entity.type
_entity.pdbx_description
1 polymer ?
#
loop_
_entity_poly.entity_id
_entity_poly.type
_entity_poly.pdbx_seq_one_letter_code
_entity_poly.pdbx_strand_id
1 'polypeptide(L)'
;TSALNIISELKITGGCNVQYALKPDSFEYCVIEVNPRVSRSSALASKATGYPIAKVAAKIALGYTLDEIPNAITKKTFASFEPMLDYCVVKIPRLPFDKFISASRKLTTQMKATGEVMAICDNFEGGLMKALRSLEQHVDSLVTDEYSKLTADEFEEQMSIVDDRRIFRIAEAIRRGYSYEKIHQITMIDPWFIDKIAILVEMETRLKTEELTPDLLKEAKRIEFPDKLIASLSGKTEDQVKKMRYDNGITAAFKMVDTCAAEFAATTPYYYSVFGSENEAKKTEGR
;
A
#
# COMPACT_ATOMS: atom_id res chain seq x y z
N THR A 1 3.58 24.46 4.27
CA THR A 1 3.34 25.90 3.99
C THR A 1 2.50 26.09 2.73
N SER A 2 2.88 25.55 1.55
CA SER A 2 2.15 25.78 0.28
C SER A 2 0.67 25.40 0.35
N ALA A 3 0.32 24.21 0.88
CA ALA A 3 -1.06 23.79 1.04
C ALA A 3 -1.88 24.73 1.94
N LEU A 4 -1.27 25.22 3.03
CA LEU A 4 -1.91 26.19 3.92
C LEU A 4 -2.18 27.51 3.22
N ASN A 5 -1.22 28.02 2.43
CA ASN A 5 -1.41 29.23 1.64
C ASN A 5 -2.56 29.08 0.64
N ILE A 6 -2.62 27.94 -0.08
CA ILE A 6 -3.69 27.66 -1.04
C ILE A 6 -5.06 27.64 -0.35
N ILE A 7 -5.17 26.97 0.80
CA ILE A 7 -6.42 26.88 1.55
C ILE A 7 -6.85 28.26 2.04
N SER A 8 -5.92 29.07 2.54
CA SER A 8 -6.19 30.42 3.02
C SER A 8 -6.65 31.35 1.89
N GLU A 9 -5.97 31.35 0.75
CA GLU A 9 -6.32 32.19 -0.42
C GLU A 9 -7.67 31.80 -1.02
N LEU A 10 -7.96 30.51 -1.10
CA LEU A 10 -9.24 29.99 -1.60
C LEU A 10 -10.36 30.07 -0.55
N LYS A 11 -10.07 30.48 0.68
CA LYS A 11 -11.02 30.55 1.82
C LYS A 11 -11.77 29.24 2.05
N ILE A 12 -11.04 28.12 1.94
CA ILE A 12 -11.63 26.80 2.12
C ILE A 12 -11.80 26.53 3.62
N THR A 13 -13.04 26.22 4.01
CA THR A 13 -13.37 25.75 5.36
C THR A 13 -13.77 24.28 5.30
N GLY A 14 -13.17 23.44 6.16
CA GLY A 14 -13.42 22.00 6.22
C GLY A 14 -12.38 21.17 5.47
N GLY A 15 -12.80 20.03 4.91
CA GLY A 15 -11.89 19.07 4.27
C GLY A 15 -11.40 19.52 2.90
N CYS A 16 -10.09 19.37 2.67
CA CYS A 16 -9.47 19.65 1.38
C CYS A 16 -8.39 18.62 1.08
N ASN A 17 -8.16 18.36 -0.21
CA ASN A 17 -7.05 17.57 -0.71
C ASN A 17 -6.26 18.39 -1.73
N VAL A 18 -4.93 18.47 -1.57
CA VAL A 18 -4.04 19.13 -2.52
C VAL A 18 -3.03 18.10 -3.01
N GLN A 19 -2.89 17.98 -4.33
CA GLN A 19 -1.94 17.08 -4.97
C GLN A 19 -0.77 17.87 -5.55
N TYR A 20 0.43 17.37 -5.30
CA TYR A 20 1.69 17.95 -5.77
C TYR A 20 2.51 16.94 -6.56
N ALA A 21 3.27 17.44 -7.52
CA ALA A 21 4.44 16.76 -8.04
C ALA A 21 5.69 17.49 -7.52
N LEU A 22 6.58 16.75 -6.87
CA LEU A 22 7.84 17.25 -6.33
C LEU A 22 8.99 16.66 -7.13
N LYS A 23 9.96 17.51 -7.48
CA LYS A 23 11.19 17.07 -8.11
C LYS A 23 12.09 16.37 -7.07
N PRO A 24 12.58 15.13 -7.33
CA PRO A 24 13.24 14.34 -6.29
C PRO A 24 14.50 14.96 -5.68
N ASP A 25 15.25 15.75 -6.47
CA ASP A 25 16.55 16.31 -6.14
C ASP A 25 16.52 17.79 -5.75
N SER A 26 15.33 18.39 -5.64
CA SER A 26 15.15 19.78 -5.29
C SER A 26 13.82 20.05 -4.58
N PHE A 27 13.60 21.29 -4.12
CA PHE A 27 12.29 21.71 -3.61
C PHE A 27 11.38 22.32 -4.69
N GLU A 28 11.71 22.13 -5.97
CA GLU A 28 10.82 22.53 -7.04
C GLU A 28 9.60 21.60 -7.08
N TYR A 29 8.42 22.19 -7.10
CA TYR A 29 7.17 21.44 -7.15
C TYR A 29 6.12 22.15 -8.00
N CYS A 30 5.16 21.40 -8.49
CA CYS A 30 3.96 21.97 -9.08
C CYS A 30 2.71 21.43 -8.39
N VAL A 31 1.67 22.24 -8.33
CA VAL A 31 0.34 21.82 -7.88
C VAL A 31 -0.36 21.14 -9.04
N ILE A 32 -0.78 19.91 -8.85
CA ILE A 32 -1.52 19.14 -9.86
C ILE A 32 -2.99 19.51 -9.81
N GLU A 33 -3.60 19.40 -8.62
CA GLU A 33 -5.00 19.79 -8.40
C GLU A 33 -5.30 20.09 -6.94
N VAL A 34 -6.37 20.85 -6.73
CA VAL A 34 -6.96 21.13 -5.41
C VAL A 34 -8.40 20.67 -5.41
N ASN A 35 -8.77 19.82 -4.46
CA ASN A 35 -10.15 19.37 -4.25
C ASN A 35 -10.69 19.92 -2.93
N PRO A 36 -11.44 21.05 -2.95
CA PRO A 36 -11.95 21.72 -1.74
C PRO A 36 -13.20 21.00 -1.19
N ARG A 37 -13.08 19.72 -0.94
CA ARG A 37 -14.18 18.87 -0.46
C ARG A 37 -13.66 17.60 0.18
N VAL A 38 -14.47 16.97 1.02
CA VAL A 38 -14.25 15.58 1.43
C VAL A 38 -14.49 14.67 0.21
N SER A 39 -13.58 13.76 -0.05
CA SER A 39 -13.56 12.90 -1.22
C SER A 39 -13.31 11.44 -0.85
N ARG A 40 -13.22 10.55 -1.84
CA ARG A 40 -12.83 9.16 -1.64
C ARG A 40 -11.44 9.04 -1.00
N SER A 41 -10.49 9.88 -1.42
CA SER A 41 -9.15 9.91 -0.80
C SER A 41 -9.20 10.31 0.67
N SER A 42 -10.11 11.22 1.08
CA SER A 42 -10.32 11.56 2.48
C SER A 42 -10.88 10.38 3.29
N ALA A 43 -11.77 9.58 2.69
CA ALA A 43 -12.29 8.36 3.34
C ALA A 43 -11.19 7.32 3.56
N LEU A 44 -10.29 7.13 2.56
CA LEU A 44 -9.13 6.26 2.71
C LEU A 44 -8.14 6.78 3.74
N ALA A 45 -7.84 8.09 3.73
CA ALA A 45 -7.00 8.71 4.74
C ALA A 45 -7.58 8.53 6.14
N SER A 46 -8.91 8.68 6.31
CA SER A 46 -9.58 8.41 7.59
C SER A 46 -9.41 6.97 8.06
N LYS A 47 -9.49 5.99 7.16
CA LYS A 47 -9.23 4.58 7.50
C LYS A 47 -7.75 4.32 7.80
N ALA A 48 -6.86 4.93 7.03
CA ALA A 48 -5.43 4.77 7.18
C ALA A 48 -4.89 5.33 8.50
N THR A 49 -5.46 6.44 8.94
CA THR A 49 -4.99 7.16 10.14
C THR A 49 -5.88 6.99 11.35
N GLY A 50 -7.08 6.43 11.21
CA GLY A 50 -8.11 6.47 12.24
C GLY A 50 -8.75 7.86 12.42
N TYR A 51 -8.18 8.93 11.88
CA TYR A 51 -8.67 10.30 12.03
C TYR A 51 -9.97 10.53 11.22
N PRO A 52 -11.10 10.89 11.88
CA PRO A 52 -12.41 10.92 11.24
C PRO A 52 -12.64 12.24 10.46
N ILE A 53 -11.99 12.41 9.31
CA ILE A 53 -11.99 13.66 8.50
C ILE A 53 -13.41 14.18 8.24
N ALA A 54 -14.34 13.32 7.82
CA ALA A 54 -15.71 13.74 7.50
C ALA A 54 -16.47 14.26 8.73
N LYS A 55 -16.28 13.60 9.90
CA LYS A 55 -16.89 14.04 11.15
C LYS A 55 -16.34 15.39 11.62
N VAL A 56 -15.01 15.58 11.48
CA VAL A 56 -14.36 16.85 11.81
C VAL A 56 -14.82 17.95 10.86
N ALA A 57 -14.87 17.69 9.56
CA ALA A 57 -15.36 18.64 8.56
C ALA A 57 -16.83 19.07 8.83
N ALA A 58 -17.68 18.14 9.24
CA ALA A 58 -19.06 18.46 9.62
C ALA A 58 -19.13 19.38 10.86
N LYS A 59 -18.27 19.18 11.87
CA LYS A 59 -18.21 20.07 13.04
C LYS A 59 -17.68 21.45 12.69
N ILE A 60 -16.67 21.54 11.79
CA ILE A 60 -16.18 22.82 11.30
C ILE A 60 -17.31 23.58 10.58
N ALA A 61 -18.13 22.90 9.79
CA ALA A 61 -19.29 23.52 9.13
C ALA A 61 -20.35 24.04 10.10
N LEU A 62 -20.37 23.55 11.36
CA LEU A 62 -21.20 24.06 12.44
C LEU A 62 -20.55 25.20 13.22
N GLY A 63 -19.33 25.62 12.85
CA GLY A 63 -18.61 26.75 13.43
C GLY A 63 -17.58 26.38 14.50
N TYR A 64 -17.33 25.10 14.77
CA TYR A 64 -16.25 24.68 15.70
C TYR A 64 -14.87 24.86 15.05
N THR A 65 -13.89 25.22 15.87
CA THR A 65 -12.47 25.22 15.50
C THR A 65 -11.81 23.88 15.84
N LEU A 66 -10.63 23.59 15.26
CA LEU A 66 -9.96 22.30 15.44
C LEU A 66 -9.53 22.04 16.89
N ASP A 67 -9.24 23.09 17.64
CA ASP A 67 -8.87 23.05 19.07
C ASP A 67 -10.09 22.89 20.01
N GLU A 68 -11.30 23.11 19.51
CA GLU A 68 -12.54 22.84 20.24
C GLU A 68 -13.10 21.44 20.00
N ILE A 69 -12.63 20.75 18.94
CA ILE A 69 -13.10 19.42 18.58
C ILE A 69 -12.24 18.35 19.25
N PRO A 70 -12.75 17.57 20.23
CA PRO A 70 -12.00 16.47 20.84
C PRO A 70 -11.62 15.41 19.78
N ASN A 71 -10.39 14.91 19.86
CA ASN A 71 -9.94 13.78 19.02
C ASN A 71 -10.69 12.51 19.43
N ALA A 72 -11.44 11.92 18.52
CA ALA A 72 -12.27 10.76 18.77
C ALA A 72 -11.47 9.48 19.10
N ILE A 73 -10.20 9.42 18.69
CA ILE A 73 -9.32 8.25 18.85
C ILE A 73 -8.56 8.31 20.16
N THR A 74 -7.86 9.40 20.42
CA THR A 74 -7.05 9.55 21.65
C THR A 74 -7.89 9.93 22.85
N LYS A 75 -9.02 10.64 22.66
CA LYS A 75 -9.87 11.24 23.69
C LYS A 75 -9.13 12.17 24.66
N LYS A 76 -7.84 12.39 24.45
CA LYS A 76 -6.95 13.24 25.28
C LYS A 76 -6.43 14.45 24.52
N THR A 77 -6.48 14.41 23.19
CA THR A 77 -6.03 15.48 22.32
C THR A 77 -7.21 16.09 21.55
N PHE A 78 -6.94 17.12 20.76
CA PHE A 78 -7.92 17.78 19.90
C PHE A 78 -7.72 17.43 18.42
N ALA A 79 -8.66 17.83 17.56
CA ALA A 79 -8.61 17.57 16.14
C ALA A 79 -7.44 18.31 15.42
N SER A 80 -6.81 19.29 16.07
CA SER A 80 -5.60 19.97 15.62
C SER A 80 -4.33 19.09 15.71
N PHE A 81 -4.39 17.96 16.44
CA PHE A 81 -3.27 17.02 16.54
C PHE A 81 -3.10 16.24 15.22
N GLU A 82 -1.92 16.36 14.60
CA GLU A 82 -1.62 15.66 13.35
C GLU A 82 -1.41 14.16 13.59
N PRO A 83 -1.97 13.28 12.73
CA PRO A 83 -1.74 11.85 12.84
C PRO A 83 -0.27 11.48 12.66
N MET A 84 0.24 10.62 13.54
CA MET A 84 1.56 9.99 13.46
C MET A 84 1.37 8.49 13.30
N LEU A 85 2.02 7.88 12.30
CA LEU A 85 1.85 6.46 11.97
C LEU A 85 3.18 5.73 12.12
N ASP A 86 3.12 4.52 12.69
CA ASP A 86 4.23 3.57 12.81
C ASP A 86 4.08 2.34 11.90
N TYR A 87 3.17 2.42 10.92
CA TYR A 87 2.89 1.39 9.92
C TYR A 87 2.87 1.97 8.51
N CYS A 88 2.97 1.09 7.52
CA CYS A 88 2.94 1.44 6.11
C CYS A 88 1.53 1.29 5.53
N VAL A 89 1.11 2.28 4.74
CA VAL A 89 -0.17 2.25 4.01
C VAL A 89 0.10 2.29 2.52
N VAL A 90 -0.27 1.23 1.81
CA VAL A 90 -0.13 1.13 0.35
C VAL A 90 -1.49 1.30 -0.30
N LYS A 91 -1.56 2.25 -1.23
CA LYS A 91 -2.74 2.53 -2.04
C LYS A 91 -2.44 2.25 -3.51
N ILE A 92 -3.29 1.44 -4.17
CA ILE A 92 -3.18 1.17 -5.61
C ILE A 92 -4.49 1.52 -6.30
N PRO A 93 -4.47 2.26 -7.43
CA PRO A 93 -5.66 2.55 -8.19
C PRO A 93 -6.18 1.29 -8.89
N ARG A 94 -7.50 1.11 -8.94
CA ARG A 94 -8.17 0.08 -9.74
C ARG A 94 -8.39 0.61 -11.15
N LEU A 95 -7.70 0.04 -12.11
CA LEU A 95 -7.78 0.36 -13.53
C LEU A 95 -8.54 -0.76 -14.23
N PRO A 96 -9.80 -0.55 -14.65
CA PRO A 96 -10.72 -1.61 -15.05
C PRO A 96 -10.56 -2.02 -16.53
N PHE A 97 -9.33 -2.18 -17.01
CA PHE A 97 -9.04 -2.60 -18.40
C PHE A 97 -9.46 -4.04 -18.71
N ASP A 98 -9.72 -4.84 -17.68
CA ASP A 98 -10.36 -6.14 -17.79
C ASP A 98 -11.83 -6.06 -18.23
N LYS A 99 -12.52 -4.97 -17.89
CA LYS A 99 -13.92 -4.71 -18.27
C LYS A 99 -14.03 -3.88 -19.56
N PHE A 100 -13.08 -2.99 -19.80
CA PHE A 100 -13.03 -2.10 -20.97
C PHE A 100 -11.90 -2.51 -21.93
N ILE A 101 -12.07 -3.64 -22.61
CA ILE A 101 -11.05 -4.28 -23.44
C ILE A 101 -10.56 -3.39 -24.58
N SER A 102 -11.42 -2.53 -25.14
CA SER A 102 -11.07 -1.58 -26.21
C SER A 102 -10.37 -0.32 -25.73
N ALA A 103 -10.30 -0.09 -24.40
CA ALA A 103 -9.66 1.11 -23.88
C ALA A 103 -8.13 1.00 -23.93
N SER A 104 -7.46 2.09 -24.32
CA SER A 104 -6.00 2.16 -24.25
C SER A 104 -5.51 2.04 -22.81
N ARG A 105 -4.63 1.08 -22.53
CA ARG A 105 -4.01 0.89 -21.21
C ARG A 105 -2.97 1.96 -20.87
N LYS A 106 -2.45 2.69 -21.86
CA LYS A 106 -1.44 3.73 -21.64
C LYS A 106 -1.98 4.82 -20.71
N LEU A 107 -1.29 5.06 -19.62
CA LEU A 107 -1.61 6.11 -18.66
C LEU A 107 -1.08 7.45 -19.16
N THR A 108 -1.93 8.47 -19.11
CA THR A 108 -1.64 9.85 -19.50
C THR A 108 -2.22 10.80 -18.46
N THR A 109 -2.44 12.06 -18.80
CA THR A 109 -3.13 13.04 -17.95
C THR A 109 -4.64 12.77 -17.80
N GLN A 110 -5.19 11.86 -18.61
CA GLN A 110 -6.61 11.49 -18.54
C GLN A 110 -6.85 10.52 -17.37
N MET A 111 -7.88 10.76 -16.56
CA MET A 111 -8.29 9.89 -15.48
C MET A 111 -8.89 8.58 -16.03
N LYS A 112 -8.32 7.43 -15.65
CA LYS A 112 -8.76 6.08 -16.06
C LYS A 112 -9.13 5.18 -14.89
N ALA A 113 -8.75 5.55 -13.67
CA ALA A 113 -9.07 4.77 -12.49
C ALA A 113 -10.54 4.93 -12.09
N THR A 114 -11.21 3.82 -11.77
CA THR A 114 -12.62 3.79 -11.31
C THR A 114 -12.74 3.54 -9.82
N GLY A 115 -11.68 3.11 -9.19
CA GLY A 115 -11.61 2.77 -7.77
C GLY A 115 -10.18 2.75 -7.29
N GLU A 116 -10.02 2.37 -6.04
CA GLU A 116 -8.73 2.23 -5.39
C GLU A 116 -8.83 1.21 -4.26
N VAL A 117 -7.74 0.51 -4.00
CA VAL A 117 -7.58 -0.37 -2.85
C VAL A 117 -6.56 0.22 -1.90
N MET A 118 -6.66 -0.14 -0.63
CA MET A 118 -5.73 0.24 0.41
C MET A 118 -5.37 -0.98 1.25
N ALA A 119 -4.10 -1.14 1.54
CA ALA A 119 -3.60 -2.15 2.46
C ALA A 119 -2.72 -1.51 3.53
N ILE A 120 -2.76 -2.06 4.73
CA ILE A 120 -1.94 -1.64 5.87
C ILE A 120 -1.07 -2.83 6.29
N CYS A 121 0.22 -2.56 6.53
CA CYS A 121 1.18 -3.52 7.02
C CYS A 121 2.27 -2.79 7.82
N ASP A 122 3.08 -3.52 8.57
CA ASP A 122 4.25 -2.98 9.27
C ASP A 122 5.45 -2.73 8.34
N ASN A 123 5.39 -3.21 7.10
CA ASN A 123 6.40 -3.00 6.06
C ASN A 123 5.75 -2.75 4.69
N PHE A 124 6.52 -2.13 3.77
CA PHE A 124 6.02 -1.77 2.44
C PHE A 124 5.76 -3.00 1.57
N GLU A 125 6.64 -3.99 1.61
CA GLU A 125 6.58 -5.21 0.81
C GLU A 125 5.28 -5.98 1.08
N GLY A 126 4.97 -6.19 2.35
CA GLY A 126 3.72 -6.82 2.78
C GLY A 126 2.49 -5.99 2.43
N GLY A 127 2.57 -4.68 2.60
CA GLY A 127 1.52 -3.74 2.19
C GLY A 127 1.23 -3.83 0.69
N LEU A 128 2.29 -3.89 -0.13
CA LEU A 128 2.18 -4.05 -1.58
C LEU A 128 1.54 -5.39 -1.96
N MET A 129 1.99 -6.49 -1.37
CA MET A 129 1.43 -7.83 -1.61
C MET A 129 -0.06 -7.92 -1.24
N LYS A 130 -0.47 -7.32 -0.13
CA LYS A 130 -1.88 -7.23 0.26
C LYS A 130 -2.70 -6.40 -0.72
N ALA A 131 -2.18 -5.24 -1.14
CA ALA A 131 -2.86 -4.35 -2.06
C ALA A 131 -3.05 -5.02 -3.44
N LEU A 132 -2.05 -5.74 -3.96
CA LEU A 132 -2.15 -6.50 -5.21
C LEU A 132 -3.27 -7.52 -5.16
N ARG A 133 -3.36 -8.32 -4.08
CA ARG A 133 -4.44 -9.31 -3.91
C ARG A 133 -5.83 -8.68 -3.84
N SER A 134 -5.91 -7.44 -3.35
CA SER A 134 -7.17 -6.70 -3.20
C SER A 134 -7.66 -6.05 -4.48
N LEU A 135 -6.88 -6.05 -5.58
CA LEU A 135 -7.25 -5.43 -6.85
C LEU A 135 -8.31 -6.21 -7.65
N GLU A 136 -8.69 -7.40 -7.21
CA GLU A 136 -9.65 -8.28 -7.93
C GLU A 136 -9.21 -8.61 -9.37
N GLN A 137 -7.90 -8.71 -9.58
CA GLN A 137 -7.29 -9.09 -10.88
C GLN A 137 -6.84 -10.55 -10.91
N HIS A 138 -7.22 -11.35 -9.91
CA HIS A 138 -6.85 -12.76 -9.75
C HIS A 138 -5.34 -12.99 -9.71
N VAL A 139 -4.59 -12.04 -9.16
CA VAL A 139 -3.15 -12.14 -8.94
C VAL A 139 -2.85 -12.27 -7.45
N ASP A 140 -1.98 -13.21 -7.10
CA ASP A 140 -1.58 -13.46 -5.72
C ASP A 140 -0.26 -12.76 -5.36
N SER A 141 0.52 -12.34 -6.39
CA SER A 141 1.85 -11.73 -6.25
C SER A 141 2.29 -11.02 -7.54
N LEU A 142 3.57 -10.66 -7.60
CA LEU A 142 4.22 -10.16 -8.82
C LEU A 142 4.70 -11.25 -9.78
N VAL A 143 4.47 -12.52 -9.48
CA VAL A 143 4.80 -13.64 -10.37
C VAL A 143 3.83 -13.66 -11.55
N THR A 144 4.36 -13.68 -12.76
CA THR A 144 3.59 -13.77 -14.00
C THR A 144 4.43 -14.40 -15.11
N ASP A 145 3.79 -15.19 -15.96
CA ASP A 145 4.43 -15.77 -17.16
C ASP A 145 4.28 -14.87 -18.39
N GLU A 146 3.60 -13.73 -18.26
CA GLU A 146 3.25 -12.83 -19.37
C GLU A 146 4.48 -12.39 -20.18
N TYR A 147 5.62 -12.21 -19.52
CA TYR A 147 6.85 -11.70 -20.15
C TYR A 147 7.93 -12.75 -20.37
N SER A 148 7.73 -13.99 -19.90
CA SER A 148 8.76 -15.04 -19.89
C SER A 148 9.34 -15.40 -21.26
N LYS A 149 8.54 -15.23 -22.32
CA LYS A 149 8.90 -15.58 -23.72
C LYS A 149 9.47 -14.42 -24.53
N LEU A 150 9.49 -13.21 -23.99
CA LEU A 150 9.98 -12.04 -24.70
C LEU A 150 11.51 -12.05 -24.77
N THR A 151 12.06 -11.68 -25.93
CA THR A 151 13.48 -11.36 -26.06
C THR A 151 13.87 -10.15 -25.21
N ALA A 152 15.16 -9.88 -25.05
CA ALA A 152 15.62 -8.73 -24.26
C ALA A 152 15.12 -7.40 -24.85
N ASP A 153 15.21 -7.25 -26.18
CA ASP A 153 14.81 -6.01 -26.87
C ASP A 153 13.29 -5.78 -26.77
N GLU A 154 12.48 -6.82 -27.04
CA GLU A 154 11.02 -6.75 -26.89
C GLU A 154 10.61 -6.42 -25.46
N PHE A 155 11.34 -6.95 -24.47
CA PHE A 155 11.05 -6.70 -23.07
C PHE A 155 11.41 -5.26 -22.67
N GLU A 156 12.53 -4.70 -23.14
CA GLU A 156 12.91 -3.30 -22.90
C GLU A 156 11.91 -2.32 -23.53
N GLU A 157 11.40 -2.61 -24.71
CA GLU A 157 10.32 -1.84 -25.30
C GLU A 157 9.07 -1.86 -24.42
N GLN A 158 8.68 -3.04 -23.92
CA GLN A 158 7.56 -3.18 -22.99
C GLN A 158 7.77 -2.43 -21.64
N MET A 159 9.00 -2.41 -21.11
CA MET A 159 9.32 -1.70 -19.86
C MET A 159 9.09 -0.19 -19.97
N SER A 160 9.25 0.39 -21.16
CA SER A 160 9.04 1.83 -21.39
C SER A 160 7.56 2.25 -21.34
N ILE A 161 6.63 1.30 -21.45
CA ILE A 161 5.20 1.57 -21.49
C ILE A 161 4.68 1.90 -20.08
N VAL A 162 4.05 3.05 -19.94
CA VAL A 162 3.42 3.48 -18.69
C VAL A 162 1.96 3.03 -18.67
N ASP A 163 1.69 1.91 -17.98
CA ASP A 163 0.35 1.33 -17.83
C ASP A 163 0.20 0.61 -16.47
N ASP A 164 -0.93 -0.07 -16.26
CA ASP A 164 -1.26 -0.81 -15.05
C ASP A 164 -0.42 -2.10 -14.85
N ARG A 165 0.33 -2.54 -15.87
CA ARG A 165 1.23 -3.71 -15.80
C ARG A 165 2.66 -3.36 -15.42
N ARG A 166 2.96 -2.09 -15.29
CA ARG A 166 4.31 -1.58 -15.05
C ARG A 166 5.02 -2.26 -13.88
N ILE A 167 4.33 -2.49 -12.77
CA ILE A 167 4.92 -3.10 -11.56
C ILE A 167 5.38 -4.54 -11.82
N PHE A 168 4.64 -5.31 -12.62
CA PHE A 168 5.00 -6.69 -12.98
C PHE A 168 6.23 -6.73 -13.88
N ARG A 169 6.39 -5.75 -14.78
CA ARG A 169 7.57 -5.63 -15.62
C ARG A 169 8.81 -5.24 -14.83
N ILE A 170 8.69 -4.39 -13.81
CA ILE A 170 9.80 -4.10 -12.90
C ILE A 170 10.27 -5.37 -12.17
N ALA A 171 9.36 -6.16 -11.64
CA ALA A 171 9.68 -7.43 -11.00
C ALA A 171 10.36 -8.41 -11.98
N GLU A 172 9.87 -8.49 -13.22
CA GLU A 172 10.48 -9.32 -14.24
C GLU A 172 11.87 -8.81 -14.66
N ALA A 173 12.09 -7.50 -14.76
CA ALA A 173 13.40 -6.92 -15.04
C ALA A 173 14.43 -7.33 -13.98
N ILE A 174 14.03 -7.30 -12.71
CA ILE A 174 14.87 -7.74 -11.59
C ILE A 174 15.18 -9.25 -11.72
N ARG A 175 14.21 -10.10 -12.05
CA ARG A 175 14.43 -11.55 -12.29
C ARG A 175 15.39 -11.79 -13.44
N ARG A 176 15.41 -10.95 -14.45
CA ARG A 176 16.34 -10.98 -15.59
C ARG A 176 17.72 -10.39 -15.30
N GLY A 177 17.95 -9.89 -14.08
CA GLY A 177 19.23 -9.33 -13.65
C GLY A 177 19.52 -7.92 -14.16
N TYR A 178 18.51 -7.14 -14.53
CA TYR A 178 18.70 -5.73 -14.86
C TYR A 178 19.13 -4.95 -13.63
N SER A 179 20.09 -4.04 -13.75
CA SER A 179 20.49 -3.18 -12.64
C SER A 179 19.39 -2.16 -12.29
N TYR A 180 19.38 -1.69 -11.03
CA TYR A 180 18.41 -0.70 -10.57
C TYR A 180 18.52 0.60 -11.37
N GLU A 181 19.75 1.00 -11.73
CA GLU A 181 20.02 2.18 -12.55
C GLU A 181 19.37 2.04 -13.93
N LYS A 182 19.51 0.87 -14.58
CA LYS A 182 18.89 0.62 -15.88
C LYS A 182 17.36 0.62 -15.80
N ILE A 183 16.79 -0.01 -14.78
CA ILE A 183 15.35 -0.01 -14.55
C ILE A 183 14.86 1.42 -14.32
N HIS A 184 15.56 2.19 -13.49
CA HIS A 184 15.24 3.59 -13.24
C HIS A 184 15.31 4.43 -14.52
N GLN A 185 16.36 4.31 -15.30
CA GLN A 185 16.52 5.05 -16.57
C GLN A 185 15.38 4.82 -17.56
N ILE A 186 14.88 3.58 -17.66
CA ILE A 186 13.78 3.24 -18.56
C ILE A 186 12.43 3.67 -18.00
N THR A 187 12.21 3.46 -16.72
CA THR A 187 10.89 3.59 -16.10
C THR A 187 10.66 4.91 -15.37
N MET A 188 11.73 5.63 -15.04
CA MET A 188 11.72 6.81 -14.16
C MET A 188 11.12 6.54 -12.77
N ILE A 189 11.04 5.27 -12.36
CA ILE A 189 10.63 4.87 -11.01
C ILE A 189 11.81 5.08 -10.06
N ASP A 190 11.54 5.66 -8.90
CA ASP A 190 12.56 5.87 -7.87
C ASP A 190 13.20 4.54 -7.45
N PRO A 191 14.55 4.47 -7.36
CA PRO A 191 15.29 3.27 -6.97
C PRO A 191 14.83 2.64 -5.67
N TRP A 192 14.31 3.43 -4.73
CA TRP A 192 13.76 2.90 -3.47
C TRP A 192 12.62 1.89 -3.71
N PHE A 193 11.70 2.20 -4.64
CA PHE A 193 10.62 1.25 -4.98
C PHE A 193 11.14 0.02 -5.71
N ILE A 194 12.17 0.17 -6.54
CA ILE A 194 12.82 -0.95 -7.23
C ILE A 194 13.45 -1.89 -6.20
N ASP A 195 14.15 -1.35 -5.20
CA ASP A 195 14.73 -2.09 -4.08
C ASP A 195 13.65 -2.89 -3.32
N LYS A 196 12.52 -2.26 -3.00
CA LYS A 196 11.41 -2.92 -2.32
C LYS A 196 10.79 -4.07 -3.12
N ILE A 197 10.73 -3.93 -4.43
CA ILE A 197 10.29 -5.01 -5.32
C ILE A 197 11.35 -6.11 -5.40
N ALA A 198 12.64 -5.76 -5.36
CA ALA A 198 13.73 -6.74 -5.39
C ALA A 198 13.70 -7.67 -4.16
N ILE A 199 13.34 -7.18 -2.97
CA ILE A 199 13.15 -8.01 -1.76
C ILE A 199 12.09 -9.09 -2.01
N LEU A 200 10.99 -8.75 -2.72
CA LEU A 200 9.96 -9.74 -3.06
C LEU A 200 10.48 -10.77 -4.07
N VAL A 201 11.23 -10.34 -5.08
CA VAL A 201 11.83 -11.23 -6.09
C VAL A 201 12.90 -12.13 -5.46
N GLU A 202 13.69 -11.63 -4.54
CA GLU A 202 14.66 -12.43 -3.78
C GLU A 202 13.96 -13.52 -2.95
N MET A 203 12.88 -13.18 -2.26
CA MET A 203 12.10 -14.17 -1.50
C MET A 203 11.50 -15.25 -2.42
N GLU A 204 11.00 -14.87 -3.61
CA GLU A 204 10.56 -15.85 -4.61
C GLU A 204 11.69 -16.81 -5.01
N THR A 205 12.90 -16.30 -5.18
CA THR A 205 14.08 -17.09 -5.55
C THR A 205 14.46 -18.04 -4.42
N ARG A 206 14.52 -17.56 -3.20
CA ARG A 206 14.80 -18.36 -2.01
C ARG A 206 13.79 -19.49 -1.83
N LEU A 207 12.50 -19.19 -1.98
CA LEU A 207 11.44 -20.20 -1.89
C LEU A 207 11.52 -21.28 -2.98
N LYS A 208 12.13 -20.97 -4.15
CA LYS A 208 12.34 -21.93 -5.26
C LYS A 208 13.60 -22.77 -5.08
N THR A 209 14.63 -22.24 -4.46
CA THR A 209 15.99 -22.83 -4.47
C THR A 209 16.41 -23.38 -3.11
N GLU A 210 15.86 -22.89 -2.02
CA GLU A 210 16.17 -23.35 -0.67
C GLU A 210 15.10 -24.35 -0.16
N GLU A 211 15.48 -25.17 0.80
CA GLU A 211 14.52 -26.00 1.51
C GLU A 211 13.58 -25.12 2.35
N LEU A 212 12.28 -25.33 2.27
CA LEU A 212 11.31 -24.59 3.08
C LEU A 212 11.41 -25.00 4.54
N THR A 213 12.13 -24.21 5.31
CA THR A 213 12.24 -24.31 6.78
C THR A 213 11.18 -23.45 7.47
N PRO A 214 10.90 -23.67 8.77
CA PRO A 214 10.03 -22.77 9.55
C PRO A 214 10.50 -21.31 9.56
N ASP A 215 11.82 -21.06 9.58
CA ASP A 215 12.37 -19.72 9.56
C ASP A 215 12.13 -19.04 8.22
N LEU A 216 12.43 -19.71 7.10
CA LEU A 216 12.13 -19.18 5.76
C LEU A 216 10.63 -18.93 5.58
N LEU A 217 9.78 -19.83 6.08
CA LEU A 217 8.34 -19.65 6.08
C LEU A 217 7.92 -18.41 6.88
N LYS A 218 8.50 -18.19 8.05
CA LYS A 218 8.24 -17.03 8.89
C LYS A 218 8.66 -15.71 8.19
N GLU A 219 9.83 -15.69 7.55
CA GLU A 219 10.30 -14.55 6.77
C GLU A 219 9.34 -14.24 5.61
N ALA A 220 8.95 -15.24 4.82
CA ALA A 220 8.00 -15.07 3.72
C ALA A 220 6.63 -14.58 4.21
N LYS A 221 6.15 -15.06 5.36
CA LYS A 221 4.90 -14.59 5.96
C LYS A 221 4.98 -13.14 6.44
N ARG A 222 6.10 -12.67 6.95
CA ARG A 222 6.29 -11.27 7.37
C ARG A 222 6.10 -10.26 6.22
N ILE A 223 6.43 -10.66 5.01
CA ILE A 223 6.20 -9.84 3.79
C ILE A 223 4.98 -10.32 3.01
N GLU A 224 4.05 -10.99 3.70
CA GLU A 224 2.69 -11.33 3.25
C GLU A 224 2.59 -12.26 2.05
N PHE A 225 3.56 -13.14 1.83
CA PHE A 225 3.41 -14.23 0.85
C PHE A 225 2.26 -15.15 1.26
N PRO A 226 1.24 -15.40 0.40
CA PRO A 226 0.15 -16.30 0.72
C PRO A 226 0.61 -17.77 0.71
N ASP A 227 -0.01 -18.61 1.54
CA ASP A 227 0.36 -20.02 1.67
C ASP A 227 0.33 -20.75 0.32
N LYS A 228 -0.64 -20.44 -0.54
CA LYS A 228 -0.75 -20.96 -1.91
C LYS A 228 0.48 -20.63 -2.78
N LEU A 229 0.99 -19.39 -2.71
CA LEU A 229 2.18 -18.98 -3.47
C LEU A 229 3.43 -19.67 -2.93
N ILE A 230 3.61 -19.70 -1.61
CA ILE A 230 4.73 -20.40 -0.97
C ILE A 230 4.74 -21.87 -1.36
N ALA A 231 3.58 -22.52 -1.35
CA ALA A 231 3.43 -23.92 -1.78
C ALA A 231 3.88 -24.11 -3.24
N SER A 232 3.39 -23.27 -4.14
CA SER A 232 3.75 -23.33 -5.57
C SER A 232 5.24 -23.14 -5.81
N LEU A 233 5.88 -22.18 -5.11
CA LEU A 233 7.30 -21.88 -5.29
C LEU A 233 8.20 -22.97 -4.67
N SER A 234 7.81 -23.54 -3.53
CA SER A 234 8.62 -24.53 -2.80
C SER A 234 8.33 -25.98 -3.19
N GLY A 235 7.45 -26.22 -4.17
CA GLY A 235 7.07 -27.58 -4.60
C GLY A 235 6.30 -28.36 -3.54
N LYS A 236 5.64 -27.68 -2.59
CA LYS A 236 4.79 -28.29 -1.56
C LYS A 236 3.31 -28.09 -1.87
N THR A 237 2.44 -28.77 -1.12
CA THR A 237 1.00 -28.48 -1.14
C THR A 237 0.67 -27.34 -0.16
N GLU A 238 -0.44 -26.64 -0.42
CA GLU A 238 -0.90 -25.57 0.47
C GLU A 238 -1.19 -26.10 1.89
N ASP A 239 -1.70 -27.31 2.01
CA ASP A 239 -1.96 -27.95 3.31
C ASP A 239 -0.67 -28.27 4.07
N GLN A 240 0.41 -28.65 3.38
CA GLN A 240 1.72 -28.84 4.01
C GLN A 240 2.27 -27.52 4.53
N VAL A 241 2.15 -26.44 3.78
CA VAL A 241 2.57 -25.10 4.22
C VAL A 241 1.73 -24.63 5.42
N LYS A 242 0.41 -24.77 5.36
CA LYS A 242 -0.50 -24.46 6.48
C LYS A 242 -0.16 -25.26 7.73
N LYS A 243 0.06 -26.58 7.59
CA LYS A 243 0.44 -27.42 8.72
C LYS A 243 1.75 -26.96 9.34
N MET A 244 2.82 -26.73 8.55
CA MET A 244 4.09 -26.23 9.02
C MET A 244 3.93 -24.89 9.75
N ARG A 245 3.11 -23.99 9.23
CA ARG A 245 2.81 -22.69 9.82
C ARG A 245 2.17 -22.83 11.21
N TYR A 246 1.13 -23.67 11.35
CA TYR A 246 0.46 -23.88 12.64
C TYR A 246 1.33 -24.62 13.63
N ASP A 247 2.04 -25.67 13.20
CA ASP A 247 2.94 -26.46 14.07
C ASP A 247 4.07 -25.60 14.67
N ASN A 248 4.47 -24.51 13.98
CA ASN A 248 5.52 -23.58 14.42
C ASN A 248 4.98 -22.25 14.98
N GLY A 249 3.66 -22.14 15.24
CA GLY A 249 3.06 -20.95 15.84
C GLY A 249 3.10 -19.69 14.95
N ILE A 250 3.30 -19.87 13.64
CA ILE A 250 3.32 -18.76 12.68
C ILE A 250 1.86 -18.39 12.36
N THR A 251 1.29 -17.50 13.15
CA THR A 251 -0.10 -17.05 13.03
C THR A 251 -0.16 -15.55 12.77
N ALA A 252 -1.27 -15.12 12.15
CA ALA A 252 -1.52 -13.69 11.98
C ALA A 252 -1.83 -13.05 13.34
N ALA A 253 -1.27 -11.87 13.55
CA ALA A 253 -1.61 -10.96 14.62
C ALA A 253 -2.47 -9.81 14.06
N PHE A 254 -3.24 -9.17 14.92
CA PHE A 254 -4.05 -8.01 14.58
C PHE A 254 -3.55 -6.81 15.36
N LYS A 255 -3.10 -5.78 14.64
CA LYS A 255 -2.65 -4.51 15.19
C LYS A 255 -3.70 -3.44 14.97
N MET A 256 -3.78 -2.52 15.92
CA MET A 256 -4.75 -1.43 15.89
C MET A 256 -4.31 -0.35 14.90
N VAL A 257 -5.25 0.20 14.14
CA VAL A 257 -5.00 1.44 13.39
C VAL A 257 -4.99 2.60 14.37
N ASP A 258 -3.85 3.22 14.55
CA ASP A 258 -3.60 4.23 15.57
C ASP A 258 -3.12 5.55 14.94
N THR A 259 -3.62 6.68 15.46
CA THR A 259 -3.25 8.02 15.01
C THR A 259 -2.08 8.63 15.75
N CYS A 260 -1.56 7.96 16.77
CA CYS A 260 -0.59 8.54 17.69
C CYS A 260 0.66 7.66 17.90
N ALA A 261 0.93 6.71 17.02
CA ALA A 261 2.11 5.83 17.08
C ALA A 261 2.34 5.25 18.50
N ALA A 262 1.28 4.78 19.15
CA ALA A 262 1.25 4.24 20.52
C ALA A 262 1.65 5.23 21.65
N GLU A 263 1.79 6.52 21.39
CA GLU A 263 2.04 7.52 22.46
C GLU A 263 0.90 7.62 23.47
N PHE A 264 -0.34 7.38 23.01
CA PHE A 264 -1.55 7.40 23.86
C PHE A 264 -2.35 6.12 23.64
N ALA A 265 -3.09 5.70 24.65
CA ALA A 265 -4.06 4.62 24.48
C ALA A 265 -5.12 5.04 23.46
N ALA A 266 -5.12 4.41 22.30
CA ALA A 266 -6.08 4.64 21.24
C ALA A 266 -7.32 3.76 21.41
N THR A 267 -8.48 4.25 20.96
CA THR A 267 -9.72 3.49 20.90
C THR A 267 -10.24 3.60 19.47
N THR A 268 -9.90 2.63 18.63
CA THR A 268 -10.35 2.57 17.25
C THR A 268 -11.01 1.22 16.97
N PRO A 269 -12.05 1.17 16.12
CA PRO A 269 -12.65 -0.08 15.69
C PRO A 269 -11.88 -0.75 14.53
N TYR A 270 -10.77 -0.17 14.06
CA TYR A 270 -10.03 -0.64 12.89
C TYR A 270 -8.77 -1.39 13.30
N TYR A 271 -8.60 -2.58 12.72
CA TYR A 271 -7.43 -3.43 12.89
C TYR A 271 -6.89 -3.83 11.51
N TYR A 272 -5.59 -4.10 11.45
CA TYR A 272 -4.95 -4.70 10.29
C TYR A 272 -4.19 -5.97 10.72
N SER A 273 -4.14 -6.96 9.84
CA SER A 273 -3.44 -8.22 10.11
C SER A 273 -2.00 -8.16 9.64
N VAL A 274 -1.09 -8.74 10.39
CA VAL A 274 0.33 -8.90 10.05
C VAL A 274 0.85 -10.23 10.59
N PHE A 275 2.02 -10.67 10.11
CA PHE A 275 2.73 -11.81 10.67
C PHE A 275 4.00 -11.34 11.38
N GLY A 276 4.35 -12.00 12.51
CA GLY A 276 5.58 -11.75 13.24
C GLY A 276 5.52 -10.60 14.26
N SER A 277 4.32 -10.09 14.56
CA SER A 277 4.05 -9.08 15.58
C SER A 277 3.21 -9.63 16.72
N GLU A 278 3.13 -8.89 17.84
CA GLU A 278 2.22 -9.20 18.94
C GLU A 278 0.79 -8.84 18.56
N ASN A 279 -0.17 -9.63 19.07
CA ASN A 279 -1.59 -9.43 18.84
C ASN A 279 -2.17 -8.40 19.82
N GLU A 280 -2.64 -7.28 19.31
CA GLU A 280 -3.29 -6.22 20.10
C GLU A 280 -4.81 -6.44 20.27
N ALA A 281 -5.40 -7.32 19.45
CA ALA A 281 -6.82 -7.64 19.57
C ALA A 281 -7.07 -8.49 20.84
N LYS A 282 -7.89 -7.95 21.73
CA LYS A 282 -8.31 -8.64 22.96
C LYS A 282 -9.52 -9.51 22.66
N LYS A 283 -9.49 -10.76 23.12
CA LYS A 283 -10.69 -11.61 23.12
C LYS A 283 -11.73 -10.99 24.08
N THR A 284 -12.93 -10.74 23.58
CA THR A 284 -14.07 -10.41 24.43
C THR A 284 -14.70 -11.70 24.92
N GLU A 285 -14.89 -11.83 26.23
CA GLU A 285 -15.64 -12.94 26.80
C GLU A 285 -17.08 -12.87 26.30
N GLY A 286 -17.60 -13.94 25.73
CA GLY A 286 -19.01 -14.09 25.42
C GLY A 286 -19.45 -13.77 23.98
N ARG A 287 -18.58 -13.72 23.01
CA ARG A 287 -18.96 -13.70 21.57
C ARG A 287 -18.14 -14.63 20.71
#